data_df6c2c96f3a08090deac9e61a4ccabd9
#
_entry.id   df6c2c96f3a08090deac9e61a4ccabd9
#
_cell.length_a   1.000
_cell.length_b   1.000
_cell.length_c   1.000
_cell.angle_alpha   90.00
_cell.angle_beta   90.00
_cell.angle_gamma   90.00
#
_symmetry.space_group_name_H-M   'P 1'
#
loop_
_entity.id
_entity.type
_entity.pdbx_description
1 polymer ?
#
loop_
_entity_poly.entity_id
_entity_poly.type
_entity_poly.pdbx_seq_one_letter_code
_entity_poly.pdbx_strand_id
1 'polypeptide(L)'
;MATAISAPTYDPIPTANDLADKYIASRQAILTAQKSAANATEKGLADLSSALSAFQASLASLTGLNKTMYAQSAVFGDTTLGSASATSTAAAGTYSFFVKQLAAPSQVSYTGLTDSTGVGGKLTVNMGGAAAFEVDMASADADGNGTLTPREIAAAINAAANNGGKVTASIVNTNGTSELVLTSKETGANTALTLDTSLLTGTSSLAAANADPARRRVLSLAQDAEIRVGSETGTVITQATNTFTAIDGVKMTFTKAQASGEAPVTLTVGPDDKATTANVQAFVDAFNKLRTTLTKLTSGNDPATKADDGAFARDGGVRALNDRLTALLRPGSGDSLATFGIIANRSGTLELNADRLLAQLARNPNGLDAVIGVASASNPTGVAGELDKYLKSWSNGVDGQIKQRREQNGSLQTRLTDKQSLLDQQHRAAYDRYLKQFTDLQTMQGVMNYNVSLFDALFGNDKD
;
A
#
# COMPACT_ATOMS: atom_id res chain seq x y z
N MET A 1 -37.71 57.30 59.75
CA MET A 1 -37.33 56.74 58.42
C MET A 1 -36.69 55.37 58.64
N ALA A 2 -37.43 54.32 58.45
CA ALA A 2 -36.81 52.99 58.34
C ALA A 2 -36.09 52.94 57.01
N THR A 3 -34.78 52.85 56.96
CA THR A 3 -34.02 52.65 55.75
C THR A 3 -34.37 51.26 55.21
N ALA A 4 -35.03 51.24 54.09
CA ALA A 4 -35.25 49.98 53.36
C ALA A 4 -33.86 49.31 53.19
N ILE A 5 -33.69 48.13 53.73
CA ILE A 5 -32.51 47.34 53.53
C ILE A 5 -32.58 46.87 52.07
N SER A 6 -31.95 47.64 51.18
CA SER A 6 -31.74 47.22 49.80
C SER A 6 -30.69 46.12 49.80
N ALA A 7 -31.04 44.89 50.09
CA ALA A 7 -30.21 43.75 49.87
C ALA A 7 -30.04 43.55 48.31
N PRO A 8 -28.86 43.31 47.85
CA PRO A 8 -28.66 43.09 46.42
C PRO A 8 -29.56 41.94 45.93
N THR A 9 -30.39 42.20 44.91
CA THR A 9 -31.23 41.20 44.30
C THR A 9 -30.30 40.27 43.46
N TYR A 10 -30.02 39.10 43.99
CA TYR A 10 -29.33 38.03 43.25
C TYR A 10 -30.37 37.25 42.45
N ASP A 11 -30.11 37.08 41.12
CA ASP A 11 -30.88 36.11 40.35
C ASP A 11 -30.48 34.69 40.84
N PRO A 12 -31.42 33.88 41.35
CA PRO A 12 -31.13 32.56 41.90
C PRO A 12 -30.48 31.61 40.91
N ILE A 13 -30.89 31.65 39.64
CA ILE A 13 -30.46 30.70 38.59
C ILE A 13 -28.98 30.87 38.23
N PRO A 14 -28.51 32.06 37.75
CA PRO A 14 -27.08 32.23 37.43
C PRO A 14 -26.20 32.13 38.69
N THR A 15 -26.68 32.63 39.85
CA THR A 15 -25.88 32.56 41.10
C THR A 15 -25.68 31.12 41.56
N ALA A 16 -26.71 30.28 41.46
CA ALA A 16 -26.61 28.86 41.81
C ALA A 16 -25.66 28.11 40.84
N ASN A 17 -25.74 28.43 39.53
CA ASN A 17 -24.85 27.83 38.53
C ASN A 17 -23.38 28.23 38.80
N ASP A 18 -23.08 29.51 38.99
CA ASP A 18 -21.74 29.99 39.25
C ASP A 18 -21.11 29.34 40.52
N LEU A 19 -21.91 29.11 41.55
CA LEU A 19 -21.44 28.45 42.75
C LEU A 19 -21.25 26.93 42.55
N ALA A 20 -22.10 26.28 41.78
CA ALA A 20 -21.94 24.88 41.42
C ALA A 20 -20.68 24.68 40.55
N ASP A 21 -20.45 25.56 39.58
CA ASP A 21 -19.23 25.56 38.76
C ASP A 21 -17.98 25.72 39.62
N LYS A 22 -17.96 26.71 40.55
CA LYS A 22 -16.84 26.90 41.50
C LYS A 22 -16.63 25.70 42.40
N TYR A 23 -17.70 25.02 42.81
CA TYR A 23 -17.63 23.85 43.68
C TYR A 23 -16.89 22.68 43.00
N ILE A 24 -17.02 22.49 41.67
CA ILE A 24 -16.36 21.42 40.96
C ILE A 24 -15.10 21.84 40.22
N ALA A 25 -14.82 23.14 40.06
CA ALA A 25 -13.80 23.72 39.17
C ALA A 25 -12.42 23.05 39.26
N SER A 26 -11.90 22.85 40.46
CA SER A 26 -10.58 22.24 40.66
C SER A 26 -10.54 20.78 40.24
N ARG A 27 -11.62 20.02 40.51
CA ARG A 27 -11.74 18.60 40.10
C ARG A 27 -11.93 18.49 38.58
N GLN A 28 -12.70 19.38 37.99
CA GLN A 28 -12.89 19.47 36.53
C GLN A 28 -11.58 19.79 35.83
N ALA A 29 -10.78 20.72 36.33
CA ALA A 29 -9.47 21.07 35.78
C ALA A 29 -8.51 19.86 35.79
N ILE A 30 -8.44 19.14 36.92
CA ILE A 30 -7.61 17.92 37.03
C ILE A 30 -8.09 16.84 36.04
N LEU A 31 -9.41 16.61 35.97
CA LEU A 31 -9.98 15.59 35.06
C LEU A 31 -9.74 15.94 33.59
N THR A 32 -9.87 17.21 33.23
CA THR A 32 -9.56 17.70 31.87
C THR A 32 -8.09 17.49 31.53
N ALA A 33 -7.17 17.81 32.47
CA ALA A 33 -5.74 17.54 32.23
C ALA A 33 -5.44 16.04 32.09
N GLN A 34 -6.07 15.18 32.89
CA GLN A 34 -5.92 13.72 32.79
C GLN A 34 -6.46 13.17 31.46
N LYS A 35 -7.61 13.66 31.00
CA LYS A 35 -8.18 13.30 29.69
C LYS A 35 -7.27 13.73 28.54
N SER A 36 -6.74 14.96 28.60
CA SER A 36 -5.79 15.47 27.60
C SER A 36 -4.53 14.62 27.55
N ALA A 37 -3.97 14.21 28.70
CA ALA A 37 -2.81 13.33 28.76
C ALA A 37 -3.10 11.93 28.20
N ALA A 38 -4.28 11.35 28.50
CA ALA A 38 -4.68 10.06 27.96
C ALA A 38 -4.86 10.11 26.42
N ASN A 39 -5.44 11.18 25.90
CA ASN A 39 -5.58 11.41 24.46
C ASN A 39 -4.23 11.62 23.78
N ALA A 40 -3.31 12.37 24.39
CA ALA A 40 -1.95 12.55 23.90
C ALA A 40 -1.19 11.21 23.85
N THR A 41 -1.39 10.36 24.87
CA THR A 41 -0.83 9.00 24.92
C THR A 41 -1.36 8.14 23.78
N GLU A 42 -2.68 8.15 23.52
CA GLU A 42 -3.27 7.38 22.41
C GLU A 42 -2.72 7.82 21.04
N LYS A 43 -2.66 9.13 20.81
CA LYS A 43 -2.05 9.69 19.61
C LYS A 43 -0.58 9.30 19.49
N GLY A 44 0.18 9.39 20.58
CA GLY A 44 1.59 8.97 20.61
C GLY A 44 1.77 7.48 20.29
N LEU A 45 0.88 6.60 20.80
CA LEU A 45 0.90 5.17 20.48
C LEU A 45 0.55 4.91 19.02
N ALA A 46 -0.36 5.67 18.43
CA ALA A 46 -0.69 5.59 17.02
C ALA A 46 0.49 6.03 16.14
N ASP A 47 1.13 7.15 16.47
CA ASP A 47 2.31 7.66 15.76
C ASP A 47 3.48 6.68 15.86
N LEU A 48 3.73 6.11 17.04
CA LEU A 48 4.74 5.08 17.27
C LEU A 48 4.46 3.83 16.44
N SER A 49 3.23 3.32 16.47
CA SER A 49 2.80 2.15 15.70
C SER A 49 3.02 2.35 14.20
N SER A 50 2.62 3.51 13.69
CA SER A 50 2.79 3.87 12.27
C SER A 50 4.26 3.95 11.88
N ALA A 51 5.10 4.56 12.72
CA ALA A 51 6.54 4.68 12.45
C ALA A 51 7.24 3.31 12.46
N LEU A 52 6.91 2.44 13.41
CA LEU A 52 7.45 1.08 13.46
C LEU A 52 7.01 0.26 12.25
N SER A 53 5.73 0.29 11.90
CA SER A 53 5.19 -0.43 10.74
C SER A 53 5.81 0.06 9.43
N ALA A 54 5.98 1.36 9.26
CA ALA A 54 6.61 1.94 8.08
C ALA A 54 8.09 1.51 7.95
N PHE A 55 8.82 1.50 9.05
CA PHE A 55 10.20 1.03 9.05
C PHE A 55 10.29 -0.48 8.77
N GLN A 56 9.46 -1.30 9.39
CA GLN A 56 9.41 -2.74 9.14
C GLN A 56 9.05 -3.05 7.68
N ALA A 57 8.09 -2.32 7.08
CA ALA A 57 7.76 -2.46 5.66
C ALA A 57 8.94 -2.11 4.76
N SER A 58 9.66 -1.01 5.05
CA SER A 58 10.88 -0.63 4.33
C SER A 58 11.97 -1.69 4.47
N LEU A 59 12.19 -2.18 5.69
CA LEU A 59 13.16 -3.22 5.97
C LEU A 59 12.84 -4.52 5.21
N ALA A 60 11.58 -4.95 5.22
CA ALA A 60 11.14 -6.13 4.48
C ALA A 60 11.27 -5.97 2.96
N SER A 61 11.04 -4.77 2.42
CA SER A 61 11.21 -4.51 0.99
C SER A 61 12.67 -4.56 0.52
N LEU A 62 13.60 -4.18 1.40
CA LEU A 62 15.04 -4.10 1.12
C LEU A 62 15.78 -5.40 1.47
N THR A 63 15.35 -6.09 2.52
CA THR A 63 16.08 -7.22 3.13
C THR A 63 15.19 -8.44 3.42
N GLY A 64 13.98 -8.50 2.86
CA GLY A 64 13.10 -9.65 2.99
C GLY A 64 13.61 -10.90 2.26
N LEU A 65 12.84 -11.97 2.31
CA LEU A 65 13.20 -13.22 1.63
C LEU A 65 13.47 -12.97 0.13
N ASN A 66 14.61 -13.43 -0.38
CA ASN A 66 15.09 -13.24 -1.75
C ASN A 66 15.31 -11.75 -2.13
N LYS A 67 15.52 -10.88 -1.16
CA LYS A 67 15.91 -9.49 -1.35
C LYS A 67 17.33 -9.27 -0.83
N THR A 68 18.07 -8.40 -1.51
CA THR A 68 19.42 -8.01 -1.15
C THR A 68 19.58 -6.51 -1.35
N MET A 69 20.44 -5.88 -0.58
CA MET A 69 20.78 -4.48 -0.80
C MET A 69 21.77 -4.31 -1.95
N TYR A 70 22.66 -5.27 -2.14
CA TYR A 70 23.55 -5.31 -3.29
C TYR A 70 22.77 -5.61 -4.55
N ALA A 71 22.77 -4.70 -5.50
CA ALA A 71 22.09 -4.81 -6.77
C ALA A 71 23.05 -5.16 -7.91
N GLN A 72 22.56 -5.98 -8.83
CA GLN A 72 23.22 -6.18 -10.11
C GLN A 72 22.33 -5.67 -11.23
N SER A 73 22.94 -5.24 -12.29
CA SER A 73 22.28 -4.84 -13.53
C SER A 73 22.64 -5.79 -14.66
N ALA A 74 21.72 -5.92 -15.61
CA ALA A 74 21.97 -6.55 -16.89
C ALA A 74 21.58 -5.54 -17.97
N VAL A 75 22.52 -5.17 -18.83
CA VAL A 75 22.33 -4.11 -19.82
C VAL A 75 22.76 -4.60 -21.20
N PHE A 76 21.89 -4.44 -22.20
CA PHE A 76 22.26 -4.66 -23.58
C PHE A 76 23.11 -3.51 -24.12
N GLY A 77 24.13 -3.85 -24.92
CA GLY A 77 24.93 -2.88 -25.65
C GLY A 77 24.11 -2.05 -26.65
N ASP A 78 23.04 -2.65 -27.19
CA ASP A 78 22.00 -1.96 -27.96
C ASP A 78 20.65 -2.12 -27.26
N THR A 79 20.21 -1.06 -26.59
CA THR A 79 18.94 -1.03 -25.85
C THR A 79 17.69 -1.02 -26.76
N THR A 80 17.84 -0.82 -28.06
CA THR A 80 16.71 -0.89 -29.02
C THR A 80 16.27 -2.32 -29.26
N LEU A 81 17.14 -3.31 -29.02
CA LEU A 81 16.85 -4.72 -29.22
C LEU A 81 16.08 -5.34 -28.06
N GLY A 82 16.09 -4.69 -26.88
CA GLY A 82 15.35 -5.19 -25.71
C GLY A 82 15.80 -4.59 -24.40
N SER A 83 15.34 -5.21 -23.33
CA SER A 83 15.70 -4.87 -21.95
C SER A 83 16.12 -6.13 -21.19
N ALA A 84 16.97 -5.95 -20.20
CA ALA A 84 17.37 -7.03 -19.31
C ALA A 84 17.37 -6.57 -17.85
N SER A 85 17.25 -7.52 -16.95
CA SER A 85 17.40 -7.30 -15.50
C SER A 85 18.16 -8.48 -14.90
N ALA A 86 18.92 -8.23 -13.84
CA ALA A 86 19.65 -9.24 -13.10
C ALA A 86 19.19 -9.29 -11.64
N THR A 87 19.19 -10.48 -11.05
CA THR A 87 19.14 -10.65 -9.60
C THR A 87 20.54 -10.49 -9.02
N SER A 88 20.66 -10.28 -7.73
CA SER A 88 21.96 -10.16 -7.04
C SER A 88 22.84 -11.42 -7.14
N THR A 89 22.24 -12.57 -7.49
CA THR A 89 22.93 -13.87 -7.64
C THR A 89 23.42 -14.12 -9.06
N ALA A 90 23.08 -13.24 -10.03
CA ALA A 90 23.51 -13.41 -11.41
C ALA A 90 25.05 -13.37 -11.52
N ALA A 91 25.62 -14.24 -12.32
CA ALA A 91 27.06 -14.22 -12.57
C ALA A 91 27.46 -12.99 -13.39
N ALA A 92 28.36 -12.17 -12.88
CA ALA A 92 28.90 -11.05 -13.63
C ALA A 92 29.66 -11.54 -14.87
N GLY A 93 29.47 -10.88 -16.01
CA GLY A 93 30.11 -11.27 -17.24
C GLY A 93 29.49 -10.59 -18.47
N THR A 94 30.07 -10.82 -19.60
CA THR A 94 29.55 -10.37 -20.91
C THR A 94 29.12 -11.58 -21.73
N TYR A 95 27.90 -11.53 -22.20
CA TYR A 95 27.27 -12.57 -23.02
C TYR A 95 26.87 -11.97 -24.35
N SER A 96 26.81 -12.78 -25.40
CA SER A 96 26.38 -12.33 -26.73
C SER A 96 25.19 -13.14 -27.17
N PHE A 97 24.22 -12.50 -27.80
CA PHE A 97 23.04 -13.13 -28.35
C PHE A 97 22.72 -12.59 -29.77
N PHE A 98 22.23 -13.45 -30.62
CA PHE A 98 21.66 -13.06 -31.92
C PHE A 98 20.17 -13.36 -31.89
N VAL A 99 19.34 -12.35 -32.12
CA VAL A 99 17.86 -12.47 -32.08
C VAL A 99 17.37 -12.75 -33.51
N LYS A 100 17.18 -14.02 -33.80
CA LYS A 100 16.75 -14.46 -35.12
C LYS A 100 15.30 -14.08 -35.41
N GLN A 101 14.42 -14.31 -34.42
CA GLN A 101 12.99 -14.19 -34.57
C GLN A 101 12.33 -13.91 -33.23
N LEU A 102 11.29 -13.07 -33.23
CA LEU A 102 10.44 -12.84 -32.07
C LEU A 102 9.26 -13.80 -32.06
N ALA A 103 8.80 -14.17 -30.88
CA ALA A 103 7.51 -14.82 -30.72
C ALA A 103 6.38 -13.85 -31.09
N ALA A 104 5.43 -14.37 -31.86
CA ALA A 104 4.26 -13.63 -32.28
C ALA A 104 2.97 -14.40 -31.94
N PRO A 105 1.87 -13.68 -31.62
CA PRO A 105 0.55 -14.28 -31.44
C PRO A 105 -0.04 -14.66 -32.80
N SER A 106 -0.96 -15.61 -32.79
CA SER A 106 -1.81 -15.88 -33.95
C SER A 106 -2.82 -14.76 -34.15
N GLN A 107 -2.94 -14.29 -35.39
CA GLN A 107 -4.05 -13.42 -35.77
C GLN A 107 -4.61 -13.89 -37.12
N VAL A 108 -5.90 -14.24 -37.10
CA VAL A 108 -6.59 -14.76 -38.33
C VAL A 108 -7.84 -13.93 -38.52
N SER A 109 -8.09 -13.53 -39.77
CA SER A 109 -9.32 -12.82 -40.14
C SER A 109 -10.19 -13.63 -41.10
N TYR A 110 -11.50 -13.38 -40.97
CA TYR A 110 -12.54 -13.95 -41.80
C TYR A 110 -13.37 -12.80 -42.39
N THR A 111 -13.30 -12.66 -43.75
CA THR A 111 -13.89 -11.53 -44.46
C THR A 111 -15.23 -11.88 -45.10
N GLY A 112 -16.01 -10.87 -45.50
CA GLY A 112 -17.27 -11.04 -46.22
C GLY A 112 -18.34 -11.71 -45.36
N LEU A 113 -18.32 -11.48 -44.07
CA LEU A 113 -19.36 -11.95 -43.15
C LEU A 113 -20.62 -11.14 -43.34
N THR A 114 -21.75 -11.83 -43.39
CA THR A 114 -23.11 -11.28 -43.44
C THR A 114 -23.95 -11.88 -42.34
N ASP A 115 -25.07 -11.26 -42.05
CA ASP A 115 -26.03 -11.82 -41.13
C ASP A 115 -26.51 -13.19 -41.61
N SER A 116 -26.67 -14.11 -40.67
CA SER A 116 -27.00 -15.52 -40.94
C SER A 116 -28.25 -15.90 -40.15
N THR A 117 -29.16 -16.70 -40.76
CA THR A 117 -30.40 -17.13 -40.12
C THR A 117 -30.39 -18.64 -39.86
N GLY A 118 -31.04 -19.08 -38.79
CA GLY A 118 -31.15 -20.50 -38.43
C GLY A 118 -29.84 -21.19 -38.12
N VAL A 119 -28.81 -20.43 -37.75
CA VAL A 119 -27.51 -20.98 -37.33
C VAL A 119 -27.59 -21.53 -35.93
N GLY A 120 -27.17 -22.77 -35.74
CA GLY A 120 -27.07 -23.44 -34.46
C GLY A 120 -25.87 -24.38 -34.42
N GLY A 121 -25.84 -25.22 -33.38
CA GLY A 121 -24.74 -26.16 -33.18
C GLY A 121 -23.52 -25.51 -32.50
N LYS A 122 -22.38 -26.16 -32.65
CA LYS A 122 -21.15 -25.74 -31.92
C LYS A 122 -20.07 -25.26 -32.88
N LEU A 123 -19.50 -24.11 -32.58
CA LEU A 123 -18.27 -23.63 -33.19
C LEU A 123 -17.09 -24.05 -32.31
N THR A 124 -16.14 -24.81 -32.85
CA THR A 124 -14.91 -25.14 -32.08
C THR A 124 -13.80 -24.19 -32.48
N VAL A 125 -13.22 -23.52 -31.50
CA VAL A 125 -11.99 -22.74 -31.68
C VAL A 125 -10.81 -23.62 -31.34
N ASN A 126 -9.96 -23.89 -32.32
CA ASN A 126 -8.74 -24.66 -32.12
C ASN A 126 -7.54 -23.74 -31.91
N MET A 127 -6.59 -24.18 -31.09
CA MET A 127 -5.32 -23.52 -30.82
C MET A 127 -4.21 -24.56 -30.89
N GLY A 128 -3.18 -24.34 -31.68
CA GLY A 128 -2.07 -25.28 -31.85
C GLY A 128 -2.49 -26.66 -32.39
N GLY A 129 -3.59 -26.71 -33.16
CA GLY A 129 -4.12 -27.95 -33.73
C GLY A 129 -5.04 -28.76 -32.81
N ALA A 130 -5.29 -28.32 -31.57
CA ALA A 130 -6.20 -28.95 -30.62
C ALA A 130 -7.38 -28.03 -30.29
N ALA A 131 -8.53 -28.62 -29.94
CA ALA A 131 -9.69 -27.87 -29.50
C ALA A 131 -9.37 -27.10 -28.19
N ALA A 132 -9.46 -25.77 -28.22
CA ALA A 132 -9.22 -24.91 -27.07
C ALA A 132 -10.52 -24.68 -26.28
N PHE A 133 -11.63 -24.42 -26.98
CA PHE A 133 -12.97 -24.29 -26.45
C PHE A 133 -14.04 -24.36 -27.51
N GLU A 134 -15.28 -24.58 -27.11
CA GLU A 134 -16.46 -24.59 -27.95
C GLU A 134 -17.37 -23.40 -27.65
N VAL A 135 -18.05 -22.89 -28.66
CA VAL A 135 -19.03 -21.81 -28.58
C VAL A 135 -20.39 -22.39 -29.05
N ASP A 136 -21.41 -22.30 -28.19
CA ASP A 136 -22.77 -22.68 -28.61
C ASP A 136 -23.39 -21.54 -29.42
N MET A 137 -23.56 -21.79 -30.72
CA MET A 137 -24.07 -20.79 -31.66
C MET A 137 -25.60 -20.63 -31.56
N ALA A 138 -26.30 -21.61 -30.98
CA ALA A 138 -27.73 -21.46 -30.71
C ALA A 138 -28.05 -20.40 -29.67
N SER A 139 -27.11 -20.16 -28.74
CA SER A 139 -27.21 -19.12 -27.69
C SER A 139 -26.50 -17.81 -28.06
N ALA A 140 -25.95 -17.70 -29.27
CA ALA A 140 -25.16 -16.53 -29.68
C ALA A 140 -26.06 -15.36 -30.17
N ASP A 141 -27.31 -15.63 -30.59
CA ASP A 141 -28.32 -14.62 -30.91
C ASP A 141 -28.78 -13.95 -29.63
N ALA A 142 -28.11 -12.87 -29.24
CA ALA A 142 -28.32 -12.22 -27.94
C ALA A 142 -29.59 -11.40 -27.86
N ASP A 143 -30.10 -10.90 -28.97
CA ASP A 143 -31.35 -10.11 -29.04
C ASP A 143 -32.60 -10.95 -29.38
N GLY A 144 -32.41 -12.23 -29.71
CA GLY A 144 -33.47 -13.20 -29.97
C GLY A 144 -34.27 -12.94 -31.26
N ASN A 145 -33.67 -12.22 -32.23
CA ASN A 145 -34.35 -11.83 -33.46
C ASN A 145 -34.28 -12.93 -34.56
N GLY A 146 -33.65 -14.05 -34.28
CA GLY A 146 -33.46 -15.18 -35.20
C GLY A 146 -32.41 -14.94 -36.27
N THR A 147 -31.61 -13.88 -36.17
CA THR A 147 -30.56 -13.50 -37.10
C THR A 147 -29.24 -13.34 -36.35
N LEU A 148 -28.24 -14.11 -36.67
CA LEU A 148 -26.92 -14.07 -36.08
C LEU A 148 -26.01 -13.11 -36.81
N THR A 149 -25.69 -11.98 -36.23
CA THR A 149 -24.80 -10.98 -36.82
C THR A 149 -23.32 -11.34 -36.58
N PRO A 150 -22.37 -10.84 -37.38
CA PRO A 150 -20.94 -11.01 -37.11
C PRO A 150 -20.50 -10.50 -35.73
N ARG A 151 -21.16 -9.47 -35.21
CA ARG A 151 -20.89 -8.91 -33.85
C ARG A 151 -21.31 -9.87 -32.75
N GLU A 152 -22.44 -10.53 -32.90
CA GLU A 152 -22.91 -11.53 -31.95
C GLU A 152 -22.01 -12.77 -31.93
N ILE A 153 -21.52 -13.19 -33.12
CA ILE A 153 -20.51 -14.26 -33.23
C ILE A 153 -19.26 -13.87 -32.43
N ALA A 154 -18.74 -12.65 -32.59
CA ALA A 154 -17.56 -12.19 -31.88
C ALA A 154 -17.83 -12.13 -30.37
N ALA A 155 -19.01 -11.65 -29.96
CA ALA A 155 -19.42 -11.59 -28.55
C ALA A 155 -19.52 -13.01 -27.94
N ALA A 156 -20.11 -13.95 -28.65
CA ALA A 156 -20.26 -15.34 -28.21
C ALA A 156 -18.89 -16.03 -28.03
N ILE A 157 -17.95 -15.81 -28.96
CA ILE A 157 -16.57 -16.31 -28.83
C ILE A 157 -15.90 -15.73 -27.59
N ASN A 158 -16.03 -14.43 -27.34
CA ASN A 158 -15.44 -13.77 -26.16
C ASN A 158 -16.07 -14.23 -24.86
N ALA A 159 -17.38 -14.51 -24.86
CA ALA A 159 -18.14 -14.94 -23.67
C ALA A 159 -18.08 -16.44 -23.41
N ALA A 160 -17.50 -17.25 -24.33
CA ALA A 160 -17.46 -18.70 -24.19
C ALA A 160 -16.80 -19.14 -22.88
N ALA A 161 -17.46 -20.01 -22.10
CA ALA A 161 -17.08 -20.37 -20.73
C ALA A 161 -15.63 -20.84 -20.59
N ASN A 162 -15.08 -21.56 -21.58
CA ASN A 162 -13.73 -22.10 -21.53
C ASN A 162 -12.70 -21.24 -22.32
N ASN A 163 -13.10 -20.08 -22.83
CA ASN A 163 -12.19 -19.15 -23.47
C ASN A 163 -11.19 -18.59 -22.45
N GLY A 164 -11.67 -18.15 -21.27
CA GLY A 164 -10.79 -17.62 -20.21
C GLY A 164 -9.86 -16.50 -20.70
N GLY A 165 -10.22 -15.80 -21.78
CA GLY A 165 -9.39 -14.78 -22.41
C GLY A 165 -8.25 -15.30 -23.28
N LYS A 166 -8.23 -16.59 -23.63
CA LYS A 166 -7.21 -17.18 -24.52
C LYS A 166 -7.26 -16.59 -25.93
N VAL A 167 -8.46 -16.28 -26.40
CA VAL A 167 -8.72 -15.71 -27.74
C VAL A 167 -9.61 -14.48 -27.59
N THR A 168 -9.26 -13.42 -28.29
CA THR A 168 -10.10 -12.24 -28.45
C THR A 168 -10.65 -12.21 -29.85
N ALA A 169 -11.99 -12.12 -29.96
CA ALA A 169 -12.69 -11.92 -31.22
C ALA A 169 -13.13 -10.44 -31.33
N SER A 170 -12.83 -9.80 -32.44
CA SER A 170 -13.19 -8.42 -32.72
C SER A 170 -13.73 -8.29 -34.16
N ILE A 171 -14.61 -7.29 -34.35
CA ILE A 171 -15.11 -6.95 -35.71
C ILE A 171 -14.38 -5.68 -36.16
N VAL A 172 -13.76 -5.79 -37.32
CA VAL A 172 -13.15 -4.68 -38.04
C VAL A 172 -13.99 -4.41 -39.30
N ASN A 173 -14.43 -3.18 -39.46
CA ASN A 173 -15.20 -2.78 -40.66
C ASN A 173 -14.26 -2.07 -41.63
N THR A 174 -14.08 -2.68 -42.82
CA THR A 174 -13.23 -2.14 -43.86
C THR A 174 -14.08 -1.96 -45.11
N ASN A 175 -14.21 -0.72 -45.60
CA ASN A 175 -14.97 -0.40 -46.85
C ASN A 175 -16.40 -0.97 -46.87
N GLY A 176 -17.10 -0.94 -45.74
CA GLY A 176 -18.49 -1.43 -45.65
C GLY A 176 -18.64 -2.94 -45.48
N THR A 177 -17.54 -3.69 -45.39
CA THR A 177 -17.54 -5.12 -45.09
C THR A 177 -17.07 -5.40 -43.69
N SER A 178 -17.79 -6.27 -42.95
CA SER A 178 -17.40 -6.72 -41.62
C SER A 178 -16.40 -7.89 -41.74
N GLU A 179 -15.32 -7.78 -40.99
CA GLU A 179 -14.26 -8.77 -40.88
C GLU A 179 -14.15 -9.21 -39.41
N LEU A 180 -14.28 -10.52 -39.16
CA LEU A 180 -14.03 -11.09 -37.81
C LEU A 180 -12.55 -11.38 -37.69
N VAL A 181 -11.91 -10.76 -36.74
CA VAL A 181 -10.50 -10.97 -36.41
C VAL A 181 -10.40 -11.72 -35.07
N LEU A 182 -9.74 -12.87 -35.12
CA LEU A 182 -9.40 -13.67 -33.92
C LEU A 182 -7.92 -13.46 -33.63
N THR A 183 -7.62 -13.12 -32.35
CA THR A 183 -6.25 -12.91 -31.88
C THR A 183 -6.00 -13.78 -30.67
N SER A 184 -4.95 -14.58 -30.65
CA SER A 184 -4.52 -15.30 -29.45
C SER A 184 -3.90 -14.33 -28.46
N LYS A 185 -4.17 -14.53 -27.15
CA LYS A 185 -3.58 -13.73 -26.09
C LYS A 185 -2.09 -13.97 -25.92
N GLU A 186 -1.72 -15.25 -25.98
CA GLU A 186 -0.33 -15.66 -25.82
C GLU A 186 0.37 -15.70 -27.18
N THR A 187 1.69 -15.57 -27.18
CA THR A 187 2.57 -15.77 -28.32
C THR A 187 3.03 -17.22 -28.42
N GLY A 188 3.64 -17.59 -29.54
CA GLY A 188 4.26 -18.91 -29.72
C GLY A 188 3.54 -19.79 -30.74
N ALA A 189 4.27 -20.74 -31.34
CA ALA A 189 3.80 -21.61 -32.41
C ALA A 189 2.52 -22.40 -32.03
N ASN A 190 2.39 -22.76 -30.75
CA ASN A 190 1.24 -23.51 -30.26
C ASN A 190 -0.03 -22.65 -30.09
N THR A 191 0.00 -21.37 -30.46
CA THR A 191 -1.16 -20.47 -30.42
C THR A 191 -1.82 -20.28 -31.78
N ALA A 192 -1.41 -21.03 -32.81
CA ALA A 192 -2.01 -20.98 -34.15
C ALA A 192 -3.52 -21.24 -34.06
N LEU A 193 -4.32 -20.26 -34.51
CA LEU A 193 -5.77 -20.29 -34.42
C LEU A 193 -6.39 -20.85 -35.70
N THR A 194 -7.33 -21.77 -35.54
CA THR A 194 -8.22 -22.26 -36.61
C THR A 194 -9.62 -22.46 -36.06
N LEU A 195 -10.62 -22.39 -36.93
CA LEU A 195 -12.00 -22.71 -36.59
C LEU A 195 -12.40 -24.06 -37.18
N ASP A 196 -13.08 -24.87 -36.37
CA ASP A 196 -13.81 -26.01 -36.87
C ASP A 196 -15.32 -25.69 -36.83
N THR A 197 -15.90 -25.64 -38.01
CA THR A 197 -17.30 -25.31 -38.28
C THR A 197 -18.14 -26.53 -38.64
N SER A 198 -17.57 -27.75 -38.54
CA SER A 198 -18.24 -28.99 -38.99
C SER A 198 -19.50 -29.34 -38.18
N LEU A 199 -19.60 -28.88 -36.94
CA LEU A 199 -20.75 -29.08 -36.05
C LEU A 199 -21.77 -27.93 -36.10
N LEU A 200 -21.57 -26.93 -36.98
CA LEU A 200 -22.55 -25.88 -37.18
C LEU A 200 -23.72 -26.41 -38.04
N THR A 201 -24.91 -25.96 -37.68
CA THR A 201 -26.15 -26.24 -38.44
C THR A 201 -26.67 -24.94 -39.04
N GLY A 202 -27.48 -25.06 -40.11
CA GLY A 202 -28.00 -23.90 -40.84
C GLY A 202 -26.97 -23.27 -41.79
N THR A 203 -27.29 -22.11 -42.35
CA THR A 203 -26.43 -21.38 -43.30
C THR A 203 -25.62 -20.31 -42.55
N SER A 204 -24.34 -20.60 -42.29
CA SER A 204 -23.44 -19.69 -41.58
C SER A 204 -22.48 -19.00 -42.55
N SER A 205 -22.49 -17.66 -42.55
CA SER A 205 -21.52 -16.87 -43.33
C SER A 205 -20.08 -17.09 -42.83
N LEU A 206 -19.89 -17.38 -41.53
CA LEU A 206 -18.60 -17.71 -40.95
C LEU A 206 -18.10 -19.09 -41.45
N ALA A 207 -18.97 -20.12 -41.52
CA ALA A 207 -18.61 -21.41 -42.04
C ALA A 207 -18.17 -21.30 -43.52
N ALA A 208 -18.91 -20.52 -44.30
CA ALA A 208 -18.55 -20.26 -45.71
C ALA A 208 -17.20 -19.50 -45.80
N ALA A 209 -16.94 -18.52 -44.95
CA ALA A 209 -15.68 -17.80 -44.93
C ALA A 209 -14.51 -18.69 -44.45
N ASN A 210 -14.75 -19.60 -43.48
CA ASN A 210 -13.74 -20.53 -43.01
C ASN A 210 -13.34 -21.57 -44.06
N ALA A 211 -14.28 -22.00 -44.89
CA ALA A 211 -14.04 -22.95 -45.98
C ALA A 211 -13.35 -22.33 -47.21
N ASP A 212 -13.42 -21.03 -47.40
CA ASP A 212 -12.84 -20.30 -48.51
C ASP A 212 -11.48 -19.68 -48.16
N PRO A 213 -10.36 -20.19 -48.73
CA PRO A 213 -9.03 -19.64 -48.48
C PRO A 213 -8.86 -18.16 -48.88
N ALA A 214 -9.68 -17.63 -49.78
CA ALA A 214 -9.65 -16.23 -50.18
C ALA A 214 -10.28 -15.31 -49.15
N ARG A 215 -11.15 -15.85 -48.32
CA ARG A 215 -11.87 -15.12 -47.25
C ARG A 215 -11.23 -15.29 -45.86
N ARG A 216 -10.38 -16.31 -45.70
CA ARG A 216 -9.61 -16.55 -44.49
C ARG A 216 -8.18 -16.06 -44.69
N ARG A 217 -7.74 -15.09 -43.86
CA ARG A 217 -6.39 -14.52 -43.96
C ARG A 217 -5.64 -14.67 -42.65
N VAL A 218 -4.39 -15.13 -42.73
CA VAL A 218 -3.46 -15.07 -41.57
C VAL A 218 -2.83 -13.68 -41.56
N LEU A 219 -3.17 -12.88 -40.59
CA LEU A 219 -2.62 -11.52 -40.40
C LEU A 219 -1.30 -11.55 -39.63
N SER A 220 -1.20 -12.46 -38.64
CA SER A 220 0.03 -12.74 -37.91
C SER A 220 0.17 -14.25 -37.73
N LEU A 221 1.32 -14.77 -38.11
CA LEU A 221 1.65 -16.17 -37.93
C LEU A 221 2.07 -16.42 -36.48
N ALA A 222 1.43 -17.38 -35.81
CA ALA A 222 1.88 -17.87 -34.54
C ALA A 222 3.28 -18.48 -34.66
N GLN A 223 4.22 -17.93 -33.91
CA GLN A 223 5.60 -18.43 -33.98
C GLN A 223 6.32 -18.23 -32.63
N ASP A 224 7.26 -19.12 -32.35
CA ASP A 224 8.14 -19.03 -31.20
C ASP A 224 9.24 -17.99 -31.43
N ALA A 225 9.74 -17.40 -30.36
CA ALA A 225 10.99 -16.65 -30.42
C ALA A 225 12.16 -17.61 -30.58
N GLU A 226 13.14 -17.22 -31.42
CA GLU A 226 14.42 -17.89 -31.58
C GLU A 226 15.56 -16.93 -31.33
N ILE A 227 16.38 -17.23 -30.32
CA ILE A 227 17.65 -16.55 -30.06
C ILE A 227 18.80 -17.54 -30.21
N ARG A 228 19.98 -17.04 -30.48
CA ARG A 228 21.19 -17.85 -30.60
C ARG A 228 22.28 -17.29 -29.69
N VAL A 229 22.98 -18.18 -29.00
CA VAL A 229 24.06 -17.81 -28.09
C VAL A 229 25.34 -17.61 -28.88
N GLY A 230 26.00 -16.47 -28.69
CA GLY A 230 27.28 -16.13 -29.26
C GLY A 230 27.19 -15.45 -30.64
N SER A 231 26.62 -16.11 -31.66
CA SER A 231 26.58 -15.59 -33.02
C SER A 231 25.32 -16.05 -33.76
N GLU A 232 25.12 -15.58 -35.00
CA GLU A 232 24.01 -16.02 -35.89
C GLU A 232 24.00 -17.53 -36.13
N THR A 233 25.14 -18.19 -36.04
CA THR A 233 25.29 -19.65 -36.19
C THR A 233 25.41 -20.39 -34.85
N GLY A 234 25.23 -19.69 -33.74
CA GLY A 234 25.37 -20.23 -32.38
C GLY A 234 24.25 -21.18 -31.97
N THR A 235 24.32 -21.66 -30.72
CA THR A 235 23.33 -22.58 -30.14
C THR A 235 21.95 -21.92 -30.10
N VAL A 236 20.97 -22.62 -30.62
CA VAL A 236 19.57 -22.15 -30.75
C VAL A 236 18.87 -22.34 -29.39
N ILE A 237 18.14 -21.33 -28.96
CA ILE A 237 17.18 -21.39 -27.86
C ILE A 237 15.85 -20.88 -28.39
N THR A 238 14.79 -21.70 -28.30
CA THR A 238 13.44 -21.35 -28.71
C THR A 238 12.49 -21.36 -27.53
N GLN A 239 11.54 -20.44 -27.56
CA GLN A 239 10.44 -20.44 -26.57
C GLN A 239 9.24 -19.63 -27.06
N ALA A 240 8.08 -19.89 -26.47
CA ALA A 240 6.82 -19.25 -26.86
C ALA A 240 6.72 -17.76 -26.54
N THR A 241 7.65 -17.19 -25.77
CA THR A 241 7.64 -15.78 -25.36
C THR A 241 8.93 -15.07 -25.75
N ASN A 242 8.90 -13.73 -25.78
CA ASN A 242 10.07 -12.91 -26.04
C ASN A 242 10.94 -12.66 -24.79
N THR A 243 10.59 -13.28 -23.66
CA THR A 243 11.32 -13.10 -22.40
C THR A 243 12.08 -14.36 -22.04
N PHE A 244 13.38 -14.31 -22.01
CA PHE A 244 14.31 -15.44 -21.80
C PHE A 244 14.96 -15.37 -20.43
N THR A 245 15.20 -16.55 -19.84
CA THR A 245 15.96 -16.76 -18.59
C THR A 245 17.13 -17.73 -18.83
N ALA A 246 17.77 -17.64 -19.96
CA ALA A 246 18.86 -18.55 -20.38
C ALA A 246 20.14 -18.41 -19.54
N ILE A 247 20.30 -17.29 -18.84
CA ILE A 247 21.37 -17.07 -17.85
C ILE A 247 20.73 -17.09 -16.47
N ASP A 248 21.30 -17.85 -15.55
CA ASP A 248 20.79 -17.93 -14.19
C ASP A 248 20.78 -16.55 -13.52
N GLY A 249 19.65 -16.19 -12.92
CA GLY A 249 19.44 -14.88 -12.30
C GLY A 249 19.27 -13.72 -13.29
N VAL A 250 19.23 -13.95 -14.60
CA VAL A 250 19.03 -12.89 -15.62
C VAL A 250 17.74 -13.11 -16.40
N LYS A 251 16.94 -12.07 -16.50
CA LYS A 251 15.74 -12.01 -17.34
C LYS A 251 15.99 -11.04 -18.50
N MET A 252 15.87 -11.54 -19.73
CA MET A 252 16.07 -10.77 -20.97
C MET A 252 14.75 -10.73 -21.74
N THR A 253 14.31 -9.57 -22.17
CA THR A 253 13.11 -9.40 -23.01
C THR A 253 13.52 -8.72 -24.31
N PHE A 254 13.36 -9.40 -25.42
CA PHE A 254 13.67 -8.87 -26.74
C PHE A 254 12.44 -8.25 -27.38
N THR A 255 12.63 -7.12 -28.06
CA THR A 255 11.57 -6.35 -28.73
C THR A 255 11.77 -6.21 -30.22
N LYS A 256 12.97 -6.58 -30.73
CA LYS A 256 13.33 -6.48 -32.14
C LYS A 256 14.20 -7.66 -32.54
N ALA A 257 13.92 -8.25 -33.70
CA ALA A 257 14.78 -9.24 -34.34
C ALA A 257 15.91 -8.55 -35.11
N GLN A 258 17.03 -9.24 -35.28
CA GLN A 258 18.18 -8.80 -36.05
C GLN A 258 18.13 -9.30 -37.47
N ALA A 259 18.62 -8.51 -38.40
CA ALA A 259 18.77 -8.96 -39.77
C ALA A 259 19.97 -9.90 -39.91
N SER A 260 19.92 -10.82 -40.90
CA SER A 260 21.06 -11.70 -41.16
C SER A 260 22.33 -10.90 -41.50
N GLY A 261 23.45 -11.27 -40.88
CA GLY A 261 24.73 -10.58 -41.03
C GLY A 261 24.95 -9.41 -40.03
N GLU A 262 23.93 -9.04 -39.22
CA GLU A 262 24.17 -8.07 -38.11
C GLU A 262 25.03 -8.68 -37.00
N ALA A 263 25.77 -7.84 -36.33
CA ALA A 263 26.57 -8.28 -35.17
C ALA A 263 25.67 -8.69 -34.01
N PRO A 264 26.02 -9.76 -33.28
CA PRO A 264 25.28 -10.15 -32.05
C PRO A 264 25.22 -9.03 -31.04
N VAL A 265 24.09 -8.90 -30.34
CA VAL A 265 23.95 -7.96 -29.22
C VAL A 265 24.72 -8.49 -28.00
N THR A 266 25.49 -7.63 -27.36
CA THR A 266 26.16 -7.94 -26.10
C THR A 266 25.25 -7.63 -24.92
N LEU A 267 25.23 -8.51 -23.93
CA LEU A 267 24.61 -8.31 -22.63
C LEU A 267 25.72 -8.27 -21.58
N THR A 268 25.83 -7.17 -20.86
CA THR A 268 26.77 -7.06 -19.74
C THR A 268 26.01 -7.18 -18.42
N VAL A 269 26.41 -8.14 -17.60
CA VAL A 269 25.92 -8.33 -16.22
C VAL A 269 27.01 -7.89 -15.27
N GLY A 270 26.67 -7.02 -14.33
CA GLY A 270 27.64 -6.50 -13.37
C GLY A 270 27.01 -5.71 -12.23
N PRO A 271 27.81 -5.17 -11.31
CA PRO A 271 27.33 -4.36 -10.20
C PRO A 271 26.48 -3.18 -10.70
N ASP A 272 25.39 -2.93 -9.98
CA ASP A 272 24.62 -1.70 -10.11
C ASP A 272 24.88 -0.80 -8.89
N ASP A 273 25.94 -0.01 -9.00
CA ASP A 273 26.37 0.89 -7.94
C ASP A 273 25.30 1.93 -7.59
N LYS A 274 24.54 2.39 -8.58
CA LYS A 274 23.48 3.37 -8.40
C LYS A 274 22.29 2.76 -7.63
N ALA A 275 21.84 1.59 -8.05
CA ALA A 275 20.74 0.91 -7.37
C ALA A 275 21.15 0.46 -5.96
N THR A 276 22.39 -0.05 -5.78
CA THR A 276 22.91 -0.42 -4.47
C THR A 276 22.96 0.78 -3.53
N THR A 277 23.51 1.91 -4.00
CA THR A 277 23.56 3.15 -3.22
C THR A 277 22.15 3.64 -2.84
N ALA A 278 21.21 3.56 -3.78
CA ALA A 278 19.80 3.93 -3.52
C ALA A 278 19.14 3.01 -2.49
N ASN A 279 19.38 1.70 -2.53
CA ASN A 279 18.86 0.75 -1.55
C ASN A 279 19.41 1.05 -0.14
N VAL A 280 20.72 1.30 -0.02
CA VAL A 280 21.34 1.65 1.26
C VAL A 280 20.86 2.99 1.77
N GLN A 281 20.70 3.99 0.89
CA GLN A 281 20.13 5.29 1.27
C GLN A 281 18.70 5.15 1.77
N ALA A 282 17.86 4.33 1.11
CA ALA A 282 16.50 4.07 1.55
C ALA A 282 16.44 3.44 2.95
N PHE A 283 17.38 2.54 3.28
CA PHE A 283 17.51 2.01 4.64
C PHE A 283 17.87 3.10 5.65
N VAL A 284 18.86 3.94 5.34
CA VAL A 284 19.30 5.06 6.17
C VAL A 284 18.16 6.03 6.42
N ASP A 285 17.42 6.40 5.38
CA ASP A 285 16.28 7.34 5.47
C ASP A 285 15.13 6.76 6.31
N ALA A 286 14.80 5.49 6.09
CA ALA A 286 13.76 4.81 6.86
C ALA A 286 14.11 4.72 8.35
N PHE A 287 15.36 4.39 8.68
CA PHE A 287 15.86 4.37 10.04
C PHE A 287 15.82 5.76 10.68
N ASN A 288 16.29 6.78 9.97
CA ASN A 288 16.30 8.16 10.45
C ASN A 288 14.90 8.70 10.69
N LYS A 289 13.92 8.34 9.83
CA LYS A 289 12.51 8.70 10.02
C LYS A 289 11.93 8.09 11.29
N LEU A 290 12.21 6.81 11.56
CA LEU A 290 11.83 6.16 12.81
C LEU A 290 12.46 6.86 14.02
N ARG A 291 13.76 7.12 13.96
CA ARG A 291 14.50 7.85 15.01
C ARG A 291 13.92 9.23 15.30
N THR A 292 13.64 10.00 14.26
CA THR A 292 13.04 11.34 14.40
C THR A 292 11.69 11.26 15.11
N THR A 293 10.85 10.29 14.76
CA THR A 293 9.56 10.09 15.42
C THR A 293 9.75 9.71 16.89
N LEU A 294 10.64 8.77 17.19
CA LEU A 294 10.93 8.38 18.59
C LEU A 294 11.48 9.55 19.41
N THR A 295 12.40 10.32 18.84
CA THR A 295 12.95 11.51 19.51
C THR A 295 11.85 12.53 19.80
N LYS A 296 10.97 12.83 18.84
CA LYS A 296 9.82 13.71 19.02
C LYS A 296 8.88 13.22 20.12
N LEU A 297 8.60 11.92 20.16
CA LEU A 297 7.70 11.34 21.17
C LEU A 297 8.31 11.34 22.58
N THR A 298 9.64 11.32 22.70
CA THR A 298 10.36 11.23 23.98
C THR A 298 11.04 12.53 24.40
N SER A 299 10.98 13.60 23.59
CA SER A 299 11.54 14.92 23.92
C SER A 299 10.85 15.52 25.14
N GLY A 300 11.63 16.13 26.03
CA GLY A 300 11.11 16.97 27.08
C GLY A 300 10.73 18.36 26.54
N ASN A 301 9.99 19.12 27.36
CA ASN A 301 9.68 20.52 27.09
C ASN A 301 10.98 21.30 26.84
N ASP A 302 10.99 22.06 25.75
CA ASP A 302 12.09 22.98 25.43
C ASP A 302 11.60 24.43 25.54
N PRO A 303 11.96 25.13 26.61
CA PRO A 303 11.56 26.52 26.80
C PRO A 303 12.01 27.46 25.69
N ALA A 304 13.11 27.15 24.98
CA ALA A 304 13.65 27.98 23.91
C ALA A 304 12.79 27.92 22.65
N THR A 305 12.23 26.74 22.34
CA THR A 305 11.36 26.53 21.15
C THR A 305 9.88 26.57 21.49
N LYS A 306 9.51 26.68 22.78
CA LYS A 306 8.13 26.55 23.29
C LYS A 306 7.45 25.23 22.88
N ALA A 307 8.24 24.20 22.63
CA ALA A 307 7.73 22.89 22.31
C ALA A 307 7.24 22.20 23.59
N ASP A 308 6.03 21.63 23.52
CA ASP A 308 5.46 20.82 24.61
C ASP A 308 6.22 19.49 24.78
N ASP A 309 6.06 18.88 25.97
CA ASP A 309 6.54 17.52 26.21
C ASP A 309 6.00 16.54 25.13
N GLY A 310 6.87 15.71 24.59
CA GLY A 310 6.46 14.57 23.78
C GLY A 310 5.56 13.63 24.61
N ALA A 311 4.64 12.92 23.94
CA ALA A 311 3.67 12.05 24.61
C ALA A 311 4.32 11.01 25.56
N PHE A 312 5.57 10.65 25.33
CA PHE A 312 6.38 9.70 26.09
C PHE A 312 7.64 10.32 26.70
N ALA A 313 7.65 11.64 26.92
CA ALA A 313 8.80 12.35 27.48
C ALA A 313 9.30 11.76 28.82
N ARG A 314 8.41 11.13 29.57
CA ARG A 314 8.72 10.51 30.88
C ARG A 314 8.63 8.99 30.87
N ASP A 315 8.47 8.37 29.68
CA ASP A 315 8.34 6.93 29.52
C ASP A 315 9.72 6.27 29.31
N GLY A 316 10.22 5.58 30.33
CA GLY A 316 11.49 4.87 30.27
C GLY A 316 11.52 3.72 29.25
N GLY A 317 10.36 3.10 28.94
CA GLY A 317 10.27 2.00 27.99
C GLY A 317 10.47 2.47 26.55
N VAL A 318 9.82 3.59 26.15
CA VAL A 318 9.99 4.15 24.81
C VAL A 318 11.39 4.74 24.62
N ARG A 319 12.00 5.30 25.67
CA ARG A 319 13.41 5.71 25.64
C ARG A 319 14.33 4.51 25.42
N ALA A 320 14.11 3.42 26.17
CA ALA A 320 14.89 2.19 26.03
C ALA A 320 14.74 1.57 24.61
N LEU A 321 13.55 1.67 23.97
CA LEU A 321 13.37 1.30 22.57
C LEU A 321 14.33 2.10 21.69
N ASN A 322 14.35 3.42 21.85
CA ASN A 322 15.20 4.32 21.06
C ASN A 322 16.70 4.01 21.23
N ASP A 323 17.16 3.74 22.43
CA ASP A 323 18.56 3.40 22.74
C ASP A 323 18.93 2.01 22.18
N ARG A 324 18.02 1.04 22.32
CA ARG A 324 18.25 -0.32 21.82
C ARG A 324 18.37 -0.38 20.32
N LEU A 325 17.58 0.43 19.57
CA LEU A 325 17.72 0.51 18.11
C LEU A 325 19.13 0.91 17.70
N THR A 326 19.74 1.87 18.37
CA THR A 326 21.12 2.28 18.10
C THR A 326 22.15 1.18 18.45
N ALA A 327 21.90 0.44 19.52
CA ALA A 327 22.76 -0.67 19.91
C ALA A 327 22.72 -1.84 18.91
N LEU A 328 21.54 -2.11 18.32
CA LEU A 328 21.34 -3.18 17.35
C LEU A 328 21.98 -2.90 15.98
N LEU A 329 22.39 -1.67 15.69
CA LEU A 329 23.15 -1.35 14.48
C LEU A 329 24.61 -1.87 14.54
N ARG A 330 25.05 -2.35 15.69
CA ARG A 330 26.39 -2.93 15.85
C ARG A 330 26.29 -4.45 15.76
N PRO A 331 26.76 -5.06 14.66
CA PRO A 331 26.80 -6.53 14.56
C PRO A 331 27.72 -7.10 15.66
N GLY A 332 27.34 -8.26 16.17
CA GLY A 332 28.11 -8.90 17.25
C GLY A 332 29.47 -9.45 16.83
N SER A 333 29.70 -9.62 15.51
CA SER A 333 30.95 -10.13 14.93
C SER A 333 31.02 -9.75 13.45
N GLY A 334 32.22 -9.70 12.89
CA GLY A 334 32.50 -9.44 11.47
C GLY A 334 32.60 -7.94 11.14
N ASP A 335 32.35 -7.63 9.86
CA ASP A 335 32.35 -6.25 9.36
C ASP A 335 31.22 -5.43 10.00
N SER A 336 31.46 -4.12 10.13
CA SER A 336 30.47 -3.19 10.67
C SER A 336 29.75 -2.43 9.56
N LEU A 337 28.58 -1.85 9.86
CA LEU A 337 27.91 -0.92 8.95
C LEU A 337 28.83 0.22 8.52
N ALA A 338 29.69 0.70 9.43
CA ALA A 338 30.67 1.75 9.15
C ALA A 338 31.74 1.33 8.13
N THR A 339 32.06 0.05 8.00
CA THR A 339 32.96 -0.48 6.96
C THR A 339 32.37 -0.20 5.57
N PHE A 340 31.05 -0.33 5.44
CA PHE A 340 30.29 -0.06 4.22
C PHE A 340 29.77 1.40 4.14
N GLY A 341 30.38 2.33 4.86
CA GLY A 341 30.05 3.76 4.75
C GLY A 341 28.74 4.18 5.44
N ILE A 342 28.05 3.30 6.17
CA ILE A 342 26.86 3.63 6.95
C ILE A 342 27.29 4.01 8.36
N ILE A 343 27.31 5.31 8.66
CA ILE A 343 27.95 5.87 9.86
C ILE A 343 26.86 6.42 10.79
N ALA A 344 26.87 5.97 12.04
CA ALA A 344 26.01 6.57 13.08
C ALA A 344 26.66 7.83 13.65
N ASN A 345 25.92 8.95 13.63
CA ASN A 345 26.36 10.18 14.25
C ASN A 345 26.00 10.24 15.76
N ARG A 346 26.38 11.33 16.44
CA ARG A 346 26.14 11.49 17.90
C ARG A 346 24.66 11.57 18.28
N SER A 347 23.80 12.02 17.35
CA SER A 347 22.34 12.05 17.57
C SER A 347 21.70 10.66 17.39
N GLY A 348 22.48 9.66 16.97
CA GLY A 348 22.03 8.31 16.69
C GLY A 348 21.31 8.16 15.35
N THR A 349 21.34 9.17 14.48
CA THR A 349 20.94 9.06 13.08
C THR A 349 22.06 8.48 12.24
N LEU A 350 21.71 7.91 11.09
CA LEU A 350 22.65 7.33 10.15
C LEU A 350 22.95 8.31 9.01
N GLU A 351 24.18 8.24 8.51
CA GLU A 351 24.64 8.94 7.31
C GLU A 351 25.31 7.95 6.37
N LEU A 352 25.10 8.10 5.07
CA LEU A 352 25.72 7.28 4.05
C LEU A 352 26.89 8.03 3.40
N ASN A 353 28.07 7.42 3.43
CA ASN A 353 29.19 7.80 2.59
C ASN A 353 29.23 6.85 1.37
N ALA A 354 28.71 7.30 0.24
CA ALA A 354 28.58 6.51 -0.97
C ALA A 354 29.94 6.06 -1.55
N ASP A 355 30.96 6.93 -1.51
CA ASP A 355 32.29 6.60 -2.02
C ASP A 355 32.92 5.45 -1.22
N ARG A 356 32.75 5.49 0.10
CA ARG A 356 33.23 4.40 0.98
C ARG A 356 32.46 3.12 0.75
N LEU A 357 31.14 3.20 0.53
CA LEU A 357 30.30 2.05 0.19
C LEU A 357 30.81 1.38 -1.08
N LEU A 358 30.97 2.13 -2.18
CA LEU A 358 31.39 1.59 -3.47
C LEU A 358 32.82 1.03 -3.42
N ALA A 359 33.75 1.75 -2.76
CA ALA A 359 35.11 1.26 -2.57
C ALA A 359 35.18 -0.06 -1.79
N GLN A 360 34.29 -0.25 -0.81
CA GLN A 360 34.23 -1.50 -0.04
C GLN A 360 33.57 -2.63 -0.83
N LEU A 361 32.48 -2.33 -1.56
CA LEU A 361 31.81 -3.31 -2.43
C LEU A 361 32.70 -3.83 -3.55
N ALA A 362 33.58 -3.00 -4.12
CA ALA A 362 34.56 -3.44 -5.10
C ALA A 362 35.53 -4.48 -4.55
N ARG A 363 35.78 -4.49 -3.23
CA ARG A 363 36.67 -5.46 -2.54
C ARG A 363 35.90 -6.67 -2.01
N ASN A 364 34.69 -6.46 -1.50
CA ASN A 364 33.88 -7.48 -0.89
C ASN A 364 32.38 -7.27 -1.28
N PRO A 365 31.97 -7.73 -2.48
CA PRO A 365 30.60 -7.54 -2.98
C PRO A 365 29.53 -8.15 -2.07
N ASN A 366 29.80 -9.29 -1.45
CA ASN A 366 28.86 -10.02 -0.60
C ASN A 366 28.85 -9.54 0.86
N GLY A 367 29.80 -8.69 1.25
CA GLY A 367 29.99 -8.28 2.64
C GLY A 367 28.86 -7.39 3.15
N LEU A 368 28.27 -6.56 2.29
CA LEU A 368 27.14 -5.69 2.66
C LEU A 368 25.93 -6.53 3.09
N ASP A 369 25.56 -7.51 2.28
CA ASP A 369 24.41 -8.38 2.58
C ASP A 369 24.67 -9.29 3.79
N ALA A 370 25.93 -9.68 4.03
CA ALA A 370 26.29 -10.41 5.24
C ALA A 370 26.11 -9.59 6.52
N VAL A 371 26.47 -8.29 6.48
CA VAL A 371 26.32 -7.37 7.64
C VAL A 371 24.87 -6.96 7.85
N ILE A 372 24.19 -6.57 6.78
CA ILE A 372 22.78 -6.16 6.85
C ILE A 372 21.90 -7.36 7.20
N GLY A 373 22.12 -8.49 6.54
CA GLY A 373 21.34 -9.70 6.76
C GLY A 373 19.92 -9.64 6.21
N VAL A 374 19.06 -10.52 6.72
CA VAL A 374 17.71 -10.73 6.23
C VAL A 374 16.68 -10.51 7.34
N ALA A 375 15.71 -9.63 7.10
CA ALA A 375 14.52 -9.48 7.92
C ALA A 375 13.51 -10.59 7.54
N SER A 376 13.59 -11.72 8.20
CA SER A 376 12.72 -12.88 7.97
C SER A 376 12.14 -13.38 9.28
N ALA A 377 10.90 -13.89 9.22
CA ALA A 377 10.26 -14.48 10.39
C ALA A 377 10.87 -15.85 10.77
N SER A 378 11.37 -16.60 9.78
CA SER A 378 11.88 -17.98 9.97
C SER A 378 13.38 -18.05 10.20
N ASN A 379 14.14 -17.13 9.63
CA ASN A 379 15.62 -17.13 9.75
C ASN A 379 16.18 -15.70 9.69
N PRO A 380 15.99 -14.89 10.76
CA PRO A 380 16.52 -13.53 10.82
C PRO A 380 18.05 -13.58 10.96
N THR A 381 18.75 -12.77 10.15
CA THR A 381 20.21 -12.65 10.19
C THR A 381 20.64 -11.18 10.14
N GLY A 382 21.86 -10.90 10.63
CA GLY A 382 22.47 -9.59 10.57
C GLY A 382 21.68 -8.49 11.29
N VAL A 383 22.01 -7.24 10.98
CA VAL A 383 21.38 -6.06 11.60
C VAL A 383 19.87 -6.00 11.31
N ALA A 384 19.46 -6.32 10.08
CA ALA A 384 18.06 -6.27 9.69
C ALA A 384 17.21 -7.31 10.44
N GLY A 385 17.74 -8.52 10.62
CA GLY A 385 17.06 -9.57 11.37
C GLY A 385 16.90 -9.23 12.85
N GLU A 386 17.95 -8.69 13.48
CA GLU A 386 17.89 -8.28 14.89
C GLU A 386 16.93 -7.09 15.10
N LEU A 387 16.93 -6.11 14.17
CA LEU A 387 15.98 -4.99 14.22
C LEU A 387 14.55 -5.49 14.05
N ASP A 388 14.25 -6.32 13.05
CA ASP A 388 12.90 -6.84 12.82
C ASP A 388 12.37 -7.65 14.01
N LYS A 389 13.20 -8.54 14.56
CA LYS A 389 12.87 -9.33 15.75
C LYS A 389 12.54 -8.45 16.96
N TYR A 390 13.36 -7.44 17.21
CA TYR A 390 13.13 -6.52 18.32
C TYR A 390 11.89 -5.66 18.11
N LEU A 391 11.68 -5.13 16.91
CA LEU A 391 10.52 -4.30 16.59
C LEU A 391 9.21 -5.09 16.67
N LYS A 392 9.22 -6.37 16.34
CA LYS A 392 8.06 -7.26 16.50
C LYS A 392 7.61 -7.38 17.96
N SER A 393 8.52 -7.32 18.94
CA SER A 393 8.13 -7.31 20.35
C SER A 393 7.30 -6.07 20.74
N TRP A 394 7.39 -5.00 19.96
CA TRP A 394 6.60 -3.78 20.13
C TRP A 394 5.34 -3.75 19.27
N SER A 395 5.43 -4.16 18.01
CA SER A 395 4.37 -4.01 17.00
C SER A 395 3.43 -5.20 16.88
N ASN A 396 3.73 -6.35 17.52
CA ASN A 396 2.88 -7.54 17.43
C ASN A 396 1.44 -7.23 17.91
N GLY A 397 0.45 -7.59 17.05
CA GLY A 397 -0.97 -7.33 17.31
C GLY A 397 -1.59 -8.22 18.40
N VAL A 398 -0.88 -9.27 18.88
CA VAL A 398 -1.39 -10.19 19.91
C VAL A 398 -0.84 -9.84 21.29
N ASP A 399 0.48 -9.72 21.42
CA ASP A 399 1.20 -9.55 22.70
C ASP A 399 2.22 -8.39 22.70
N GLY A 400 2.23 -7.56 21.65
CA GLY A 400 3.15 -6.45 21.52
C GLY A 400 2.93 -5.34 22.55
N GLN A 401 4.02 -4.66 22.90
CA GLN A 401 4.03 -3.58 23.89
C GLN A 401 3.04 -2.44 23.57
N ILE A 402 2.87 -2.11 22.28
CA ILE A 402 1.92 -1.06 21.86
C ILE A 402 0.49 -1.48 22.16
N LYS A 403 0.12 -2.73 21.89
CA LYS A 403 -1.22 -3.25 22.19
C LYS A 403 -1.51 -3.17 23.68
N GLN A 404 -0.61 -3.69 24.50
CA GLN A 404 -0.78 -3.67 25.96
C GLN A 404 -0.95 -2.25 26.50
N ARG A 405 -0.18 -1.29 25.99
CA ARG A 405 -0.27 0.12 26.38
C ARG A 405 -1.58 0.77 25.93
N ARG A 406 -2.09 0.42 24.73
CA ARG A 406 -3.42 0.87 24.27
C ARG A 406 -4.54 0.34 25.13
N GLU A 407 -4.50 -0.92 25.53
CA GLU A 407 -5.49 -1.53 26.42
C GLU A 407 -5.49 -0.83 27.80
N GLN A 408 -4.30 -0.55 28.35
CA GLN A 408 -4.16 0.19 29.60
C GLN A 408 -4.71 1.62 29.48
N ASN A 409 -4.38 2.31 28.39
CA ASN A 409 -4.86 3.67 28.13
C ASN A 409 -6.37 3.71 27.89
N GLY A 410 -6.94 2.74 27.16
CA GLY A 410 -8.39 2.59 26.98
C GLY A 410 -9.12 2.38 28.31
N SER A 411 -8.58 1.51 29.19
CA SER A 411 -9.12 1.34 30.54
C SER A 411 -9.03 2.62 31.39
N LEU A 412 -7.98 3.42 31.23
CA LEU A 412 -7.86 4.73 31.86
C LEU A 412 -8.93 5.69 31.32
N GLN A 413 -9.11 5.78 30.01
CA GLN A 413 -10.12 6.65 29.38
C GLN A 413 -11.54 6.31 29.85
N THR A 414 -11.88 5.02 29.97
CA THR A 414 -13.16 4.57 30.52
C THR A 414 -13.34 5.10 31.95
N ARG A 415 -12.37 4.89 32.85
CA ARG A 415 -12.43 5.41 34.22
C ARG A 415 -12.53 6.94 34.31
N LEU A 416 -11.90 7.67 33.37
CA LEU A 416 -12.01 9.12 33.29
C LEU A 416 -13.40 9.58 32.84
N THR A 417 -14.05 8.79 31.97
CA THR A 417 -15.44 9.03 31.56
C THR A 417 -16.40 8.81 32.72
N ASP A 418 -16.23 7.75 33.49
CA ASP A 418 -17.03 7.46 34.67
C ASP A 418 -16.88 8.58 35.70
N LYS A 419 -15.65 9.06 35.94
CA LYS A 419 -15.37 10.19 36.82
C LYS A 419 -16.05 11.48 36.35
N GLN A 420 -16.12 11.73 35.05
CA GLN A 420 -16.83 12.88 34.51
C GLN A 420 -18.33 12.78 34.84
N SER A 421 -18.93 11.61 34.57
CA SER A 421 -20.34 11.40 34.88
C SER A 421 -20.66 11.62 36.34
N LEU A 422 -19.78 11.17 37.26
CA LEU A 422 -19.92 11.43 38.69
C LEU A 422 -19.80 12.92 39.01
N LEU A 423 -18.85 13.62 38.39
CA LEU A 423 -18.65 15.05 38.60
C LEU A 423 -19.84 15.88 38.10
N ASP A 424 -20.44 15.49 36.96
CA ASP A 424 -21.65 16.10 36.42
C ASP A 424 -22.87 15.90 37.37
N GLN A 425 -22.97 14.75 38.04
CA GLN A 425 -23.99 14.49 39.05
C GLN A 425 -23.74 15.39 40.32
N GLN A 426 -22.48 15.52 40.75
CA GLN A 426 -22.14 16.40 41.85
C GLN A 426 -22.42 17.87 41.54
N HIS A 427 -22.15 18.31 40.30
CA HIS A 427 -22.51 19.64 39.85
C HIS A 427 -24.01 19.87 39.92
N ARG A 428 -24.85 18.97 39.40
CA ARG A 428 -26.32 19.07 39.45
C ARG A 428 -26.82 19.13 40.87
N ALA A 429 -26.35 18.24 41.73
CA ALA A 429 -26.74 18.23 43.14
C ALA A 429 -26.32 19.52 43.89
N ALA A 430 -25.17 20.09 43.55
CA ALA A 430 -24.74 21.39 44.10
C ALA A 430 -25.61 22.53 43.56
N TYR A 431 -25.89 22.54 42.26
CA TYR A 431 -26.78 23.50 41.61
C TYR A 431 -28.19 23.50 42.23
N ASP A 432 -28.82 22.34 42.37
CA ASP A 432 -30.19 22.20 42.95
C ASP A 432 -30.20 22.70 44.40
N ARG A 433 -29.17 22.38 45.19
CA ARG A 433 -29.03 22.85 46.55
C ARG A 433 -28.89 24.38 46.62
N TYR A 434 -28.02 24.97 45.81
CA TYR A 434 -27.82 26.42 45.77
C TYR A 434 -29.05 27.14 45.22
N LEU A 435 -29.67 26.61 44.16
CA LEU A 435 -30.91 27.16 43.61
C LEU A 435 -32.00 27.25 44.66
N LYS A 436 -32.23 26.15 45.41
CA LYS A 436 -33.16 26.14 46.52
C LYS A 436 -32.82 27.21 47.59
N GLN A 437 -31.57 27.30 48.01
CA GLN A 437 -31.15 28.28 49.00
C GLN A 437 -31.40 29.73 48.56
N PHE A 438 -31.04 30.06 47.30
CA PHE A 438 -31.27 31.41 46.77
C PHE A 438 -32.74 31.73 46.51
N THR A 439 -33.56 30.76 46.11
CA THR A 439 -35.02 30.90 45.95
C THR A 439 -35.68 31.12 47.31
N ASP A 440 -35.28 30.34 48.33
CA ASP A 440 -35.80 30.50 49.68
C ASP A 440 -35.39 31.89 50.25
N LEU A 441 -34.14 32.35 50.00
CA LEU A 441 -33.69 33.69 50.40
C LEU A 441 -34.48 34.79 49.70
N GLN A 442 -34.71 34.67 48.38
CA GLN A 442 -35.53 35.64 47.63
C GLN A 442 -36.95 35.71 48.16
N THR A 443 -37.55 34.56 48.49
CA THR A 443 -38.89 34.50 49.11
C THR A 443 -38.92 35.22 50.48
N MET A 444 -37.89 34.96 51.32
CA MET A 444 -37.76 35.60 52.61
C MET A 444 -37.60 37.12 52.48
N GLN A 445 -36.77 37.60 51.52
CA GLN A 445 -36.62 39.01 51.20
C GLN A 445 -37.92 39.63 50.75
N GLY A 446 -38.70 38.92 49.93
CA GLY A 446 -40.06 39.37 49.52
C GLY A 446 -41.02 39.56 50.69
N VAL A 447 -41.04 38.60 51.65
CA VAL A 447 -41.84 38.69 52.86
C VAL A 447 -41.37 39.83 53.76
N MET A 448 -40.04 40.02 53.90
CA MET A 448 -39.50 41.15 54.68
C MET A 448 -39.87 42.50 54.05
N ASN A 449 -39.70 42.68 52.74
CA ASN A 449 -40.09 43.91 52.07
C ASN A 449 -41.60 44.19 52.14
N TYR A 450 -42.44 43.13 52.08
CA TYR A 450 -43.84 43.25 52.29
C TYR A 450 -44.17 43.73 53.72
N ASN A 451 -43.50 43.17 54.75
CA ASN A 451 -43.67 43.59 56.13
C ASN A 451 -43.18 45.04 56.38
N VAL A 452 -42.06 45.44 55.76
CA VAL A 452 -41.57 46.82 55.84
C VAL A 452 -42.56 47.77 55.16
N SER A 453 -43.13 47.44 54.00
CA SER A 453 -44.17 48.23 53.32
C SER A 453 -45.42 48.33 54.16
N LEU A 454 -45.81 47.26 54.86
CA LEU A 454 -46.96 47.23 55.77
C LEU A 454 -46.71 48.17 57.02
N PHE A 455 -45.50 48.11 57.61
CA PHE A 455 -45.09 49.00 58.68
C PHE A 455 -45.09 50.47 58.20
N ASP A 456 -44.55 50.81 57.07
CA ASP A 456 -44.55 52.15 56.50
C ASP A 456 -45.97 52.62 56.21
N ALA A 457 -46.88 51.74 55.75
CA ALA A 457 -48.31 52.08 55.58
C ALA A 457 -49.07 52.30 56.91
N LEU A 458 -48.74 51.57 57.98
CA LEU A 458 -49.41 51.64 59.23
C LEU A 458 -48.88 52.80 60.19
N PHE A 459 -47.58 53.12 60.05
CA PHE A 459 -46.91 54.03 60.97
C PHE A 459 -46.18 55.19 60.33
N GLY A 460 -46.17 55.26 58.97
CA GLY A 460 -45.49 56.29 58.18
C GLY A 460 -46.25 57.57 57.97
N ASN A 461 -47.51 57.65 58.43
CA ASN A 461 -48.39 58.81 58.21
C ASN A 461 -48.41 59.86 59.36
N ASP A 462 -47.47 59.78 60.30
CA ASP A 462 -47.31 60.81 61.33
C ASP A 462 -46.06 61.66 61.12
N LYS A 463 -46.05 62.43 60.03
CA LYS A 463 -45.19 63.65 59.96
C LYS A 463 -45.85 64.65 58.94
N ASP A 464 -46.79 65.42 59.47
CA ASP A 464 -46.99 66.81 59.09
C ASP A 464 -46.51 67.69 60.22
#